data_f1cf7e2e7b7813e13e01e40f1ab8f747
#
_entry.id   f1cf7e2e7b7813e13e01e40f1ab8f747
#
_cell.length_a   1.000
_cell.length_b   1.000
_cell.length_c   1.000
_cell.angle_alpha   90.00
_cell.angle_beta   90.00
_cell.angle_gamma   90.00
#
_symmetry.space_group_name_H-M   'P 1'
#
loop_
_entity.id
_entity.type
_entity.pdbx_description
1 polymer ?
#
loop_
_entity_poly.entity_id
_entity_poly.type
_entity_poly.pdbx_seq_one_letter_code
_entity_poly.pdbx_strand_id
1 'polypeptide(L)'
;MIKRISGKHTKRSQVFYCSIFRNQQNNEAYQNRIRSRFSPQIKPLPRLLETHLIRQAFKLQIYRHGMRWSDKDLRHHMHSEYSWTCFVTSPANNFVHQLQGFLLLRVIEDEAEILSIGVKKRVRRNGIGEYLIEQAKRFSTLHQLKSILLEVAETNRNAVGFYKKQGFLKIGIRNNYYVFSGKNKKNAIIMHLPIETG
;
A
#
# COMPACT_ATOMS: atom_id res chain seq x y z
N MET A 1 -0.91 -11.11 -15.08
CA MET A 1 -0.72 -12.51 -14.65
C MET A 1 -1.20 -12.62 -13.20
N ILE A 2 -2.34 -13.27 -12.96
CA ILE A 2 -2.80 -13.56 -11.60
C ILE A 2 -1.87 -14.64 -11.06
N LYS A 3 -0.82 -14.28 -10.32
CA LYS A 3 -0.06 -15.26 -9.55
C LYS A 3 -0.91 -15.70 -8.36
N ARG A 4 -1.43 -16.91 -8.40
CA ARG A 4 -1.89 -17.59 -7.21
C ARG A 4 -0.67 -17.82 -6.31
N ILE A 5 -0.60 -17.16 -5.17
CA ILE A 5 0.33 -17.53 -4.12
C ILE A 5 -0.29 -18.76 -3.45
N SER A 6 0.14 -19.95 -3.86
CA SER A 6 -0.19 -21.18 -3.15
C SER A 6 0.77 -21.31 -1.96
N GLY A 7 0.46 -20.62 -0.89
CA GLY A 7 1.04 -20.93 0.41
C GLY A 7 0.27 -22.10 1.04
N LYS A 8 0.96 -23.06 1.63
CA LYS A 8 0.47 -24.36 2.08
C LYS A 8 -0.70 -24.38 3.09
N HIS A 9 -1.40 -23.26 3.35
CA HIS A 9 -2.50 -23.23 4.33
C HIS A 9 -3.67 -22.28 4.04
N THR A 10 -3.91 -21.81 2.81
CA THR A 10 -5.12 -21.01 2.55
C THR A 10 -5.97 -21.63 1.44
N LYS A 11 -7.02 -22.37 1.85
CA LYS A 11 -8.07 -22.95 0.99
C LYS A 11 -8.98 -21.90 0.29
N ARG A 12 -8.62 -20.61 0.24
CA ARG A 12 -9.40 -19.56 -0.42
C ARG A 12 -8.53 -18.81 -1.42
N SER A 13 -8.99 -18.72 -2.66
CA SER A 13 -8.36 -17.93 -3.72
C SER A 13 -8.25 -16.46 -3.27
N GLN A 14 -7.05 -15.88 -3.34
CA GLN A 14 -6.86 -14.44 -3.14
C GLN A 14 -6.92 -13.76 -4.50
N VAL A 15 -7.60 -12.62 -4.57
CA VAL A 15 -7.71 -11.80 -5.77
C VAL A 15 -7.05 -10.47 -5.47
N PHE A 16 -6.23 -10.00 -6.41
CA PHE A 16 -5.43 -8.81 -6.27
C PHE A 16 -5.96 -7.72 -7.20
N TYR A 17 -6.18 -6.53 -6.66
CA TYR A 17 -6.58 -5.36 -7.42
C TYR A 17 -5.59 -4.25 -7.15
N CYS A 18 -5.07 -3.64 -8.19
CA CYS A 18 -4.31 -2.41 -8.10
C CYS A 18 -5.08 -1.31 -8.82
N SER A 19 -5.32 -0.19 -8.16
CA SER A 19 -5.81 1.01 -8.82
C SER A 19 -4.61 1.83 -9.29
N ILE A 20 -4.56 2.12 -10.57
CA ILE A 20 -3.53 2.96 -11.19
C ILE A 20 -4.07 4.39 -11.30
N PHE A 21 -3.18 5.37 -11.20
CA PHE A 21 -3.43 6.79 -11.39
C PHE A 21 -4.57 7.10 -12.36
N ARG A 22 -5.62 7.76 -11.88
CA ARG A 22 -6.78 8.11 -12.71
C ARG A 22 -6.49 9.17 -13.77
N ASN A 23 -5.44 9.97 -13.61
CA ASN A 23 -5.28 11.20 -14.41
C ASN A 23 -4.25 11.11 -15.53
N GLN A 24 -3.63 9.95 -15.76
CA GLN A 24 -2.79 9.76 -16.94
C GLN A 24 -3.57 9.20 -18.15
N GLN A 25 -4.89 9.36 -18.17
CA GLN A 25 -5.72 8.96 -19.31
C GLN A 25 -5.34 9.64 -20.62
N ASN A 26 -4.66 10.80 -20.55
CA ASN A 26 -4.26 11.58 -21.72
C ASN A 26 -2.84 11.28 -22.23
N ASN A 27 -2.08 10.40 -21.58
CA ASN A 27 -0.77 10.01 -22.08
C ASN A 27 -0.80 8.57 -22.62
N GLU A 28 -1.17 8.45 -23.89
CA GLU A 28 -1.24 7.15 -24.59
C GLU A 28 0.09 6.37 -24.54
N ALA A 29 1.22 7.05 -24.62
CA ALA A 29 2.53 6.42 -24.54
C ALA A 29 2.77 5.78 -23.16
N TYR A 30 2.33 6.42 -22.08
CA TYR A 30 2.40 5.90 -20.72
C TYR A 30 1.45 4.71 -20.52
N GLN A 31 0.22 4.82 -21.00
CA GLN A 31 -0.77 3.74 -20.93
C GLN A 31 -0.33 2.51 -21.74
N ASN A 32 0.27 2.73 -22.90
CA ASN A 32 0.79 1.65 -23.73
C ASN A 32 2.03 0.99 -23.10
N ARG A 33 2.90 1.76 -22.45
CA ARG A 33 4.07 1.25 -21.70
C ARG A 33 3.65 0.38 -20.51
N ILE A 34 2.60 0.78 -19.78
CA ILE A 34 2.04 -0.03 -18.69
C ILE A 34 1.35 -1.27 -19.25
N ARG A 35 0.53 -1.15 -20.29
CA ARG A 35 -0.18 -2.28 -20.89
C ARG A 35 0.75 -3.32 -21.49
N SER A 36 1.88 -2.93 -22.06
CA SER A 36 2.85 -3.86 -22.66
C SER A 36 3.68 -4.63 -21.63
N ARG A 37 3.93 -4.08 -20.43
CA ARG A 37 4.72 -4.72 -19.38
C ARG A 37 3.89 -5.43 -18.30
N PHE A 38 2.66 -4.99 -18.06
CA PHE A 38 1.71 -5.71 -17.21
C PHE A 38 0.72 -6.47 -18.10
N SER A 39 0.52 -7.75 -17.79
CA SER A 39 -0.52 -8.58 -18.41
C SER A 39 -1.87 -7.84 -18.45
N PRO A 40 -2.70 -8.04 -19.51
CA PRO A 40 -3.91 -7.26 -19.80
C PRO A 40 -5.05 -7.38 -18.76
N GLN A 41 -4.78 -7.83 -17.56
CA GLN A 41 -5.78 -8.09 -16.51
C GLN A 41 -5.90 -7.03 -15.42
N ILE A 42 -5.19 -5.89 -15.52
CA ILE A 42 -5.45 -4.76 -14.62
C ILE A 42 -6.69 -4.04 -15.15
N LYS A 43 -7.86 -4.58 -14.83
CA LYS A 43 -9.12 -3.89 -15.06
C LYS A 43 -9.27 -2.78 -14.02
N PRO A 44 -9.72 -1.58 -14.42
CA PRO A 44 -10.08 -0.57 -13.44
C PRO A 44 -11.12 -1.16 -12.49
N LEU A 45 -10.95 -0.93 -11.21
CA LEU A 45 -11.92 -1.35 -10.19
C LEU A 45 -13.28 -0.72 -10.49
N PRO A 46 -14.36 -1.51 -10.54
CA PRO A 46 -15.71 -0.94 -10.60
C PRO A 46 -15.90 0.02 -9.41
N ARG A 47 -16.48 1.19 -9.65
CA ARG A 47 -16.67 2.25 -8.63
C ARG A 47 -17.31 1.74 -7.33
N LEU A 48 -18.29 0.85 -7.43
CA LEU A 48 -18.95 0.27 -6.25
C LEU A 48 -17.99 -0.60 -5.43
N LEU A 49 -17.18 -1.42 -6.09
CA LEU A 49 -16.18 -2.27 -5.44
C LEU A 49 -15.07 -1.42 -4.82
N GLU A 50 -14.60 -0.39 -5.52
CA GLU A 50 -13.61 0.56 -5.02
C GLU A 50 -14.10 1.23 -3.73
N THR A 51 -15.31 1.79 -3.74
CA THR A 51 -15.92 2.42 -2.55
C THR A 51 -16.02 1.43 -1.38
N HIS A 52 -16.40 0.20 -1.66
CA HIS A 52 -16.50 -0.85 -0.64
C HIS A 52 -15.13 -1.20 -0.05
N LEU A 53 -14.09 -1.33 -0.88
CA LEU A 53 -12.73 -1.62 -0.43
C LEU A 53 -12.12 -0.46 0.34
N ILE A 54 -12.36 0.79 -0.06
CA ILE A 54 -11.92 1.99 0.67
C ILE A 54 -12.51 2.01 2.08
N ARG A 55 -13.81 1.74 2.24
CA ARG A 55 -14.45 1.64 3.56
C ARG A 55 -13.83 0.54 4.43
N GLN A 56 -13.44 -0.57 3.84
CA GLN A 56 -12.75 -1.63 4.58
C GLN A 56 -11.31 -1.22 4.93
N ALA A 57 -10.59 -0.56 4.00
CA ALA A 57 -9.24 -0.03 4.24
C ALA A 57 -9.23 0.99 5.38
N PHE A 58 -10.25 1.86 5.43
CA PHE A 58 -10.45 2.79 6.55
C PHE A 58 -10.45 2.08 7.92
N LYS A 59 -11.06 0.91 8.02
CA LYS A 59 -11.08 0.11 9.26
C LYS A 59 -9.73 -0.56 9.56
N LEU A 60 -8.87 -0.75 8.56
CA LEU A 60 -7.58 -1.40 8.69
C LEU A 60 -6.43 -0.42 8.87
N GLN A 61 -6.64 0.87 8.58
CA GLN A 61 -5.55 1.85 8.65
C GLN A 61 -4.96 1.93 10.06
N ILE A 62 -3.64 2.04 10.09
CA ILE A 62 -2.91 2.25 11.33
C ILE A 62 -2.99 3.73 11.67
N TYR A 63 -3.10 4.05 12.97
CA TYR A 63 -3.02 5.42 13.44
C TYR A 63 -1.69 6.04 13.01
N ARG A 64 -1.77 7.08 12.18
CA ARG A 64 -0.64 7.94 11.83
C ARG A 64 -0.80 9.25 12.60
N HIS A 65 0.25 9.69 13.25
CA HIS A 65 0.24 10.93 14.06
C HIS A 65 -0.76 10.94 15.25
N GLY A 66 -1.13 9.77 15.76
CA GLY A 66 -2.15 9.71 16.81
C GLY A 66 -3.57 9.97 16.32
N MET A 67 -3.73 10.31 15.03
CA MET A 67 -5.03 10.49 14.39
C MET A 67 -5.21 9.47 13.27
N ARG A 68 -6.40 8.93 13.23
CA ARG A 68 -6.88 8.12 12.12
C ARG A 68 -7.35 9.08 11.04
N TRP A 69 -6.94 8.86 9.79
CA TRP A 69 -7.53 9.62 8.69
C TRP A 69 -9.04 9.45 8.67
N SER A 70 -9.75 10.52 8.35
CA SER A 70 -11.18 10.40 8.07
C SER A 70 -11.41 9.59 6.80
N ASP A 71 -12.61 9.06 6.61
CA ASP A 71 -13.00 8.38 5.38
C ASP A 71 -12.87 9.33 4.16
N LYS A 72 -13.10 10.63 4.36
CA LYS A 72 -12.90 11.68 3.35
C LYS A 72 -11.43 11.83 2.99
N ASP A 73 -10.54 11.92 3.98
CA ASP A 73 -9.09 12.09 3.74
C ASP A 73 -8.50 10.87 3.04
N LEU A 74 -8.87 9.66 3.49
CA LEU A 74 -8.41 8.43 2.87
C LEU A 74 -8.85 8.34 1.41
N ARG A 75 -10.11 8.69 1.11
CA ARG A 75 -10.61 8.77 -0.27
C ARG A 75 -9.85 9.80 -1.09
N HIS A 76 -9.66 11.00 -0.53
CA HIS A 76 -8.90 12.06 -1.20
C HIS A 76 -7.52 11.56 -1.61
N HIS A 77 -6.79 10.97 -0.67
CA HIS A 77 -5.47 10.41 -0.97
C HIS A 77 -5.53 9.26 -1.99
N MET A 78 -6.47 8.33 -1.87
CA MET A 78 -6.59 7.20 -2.80
C MET A 78 -7.02 7.62 -4.22
N HIS A 79 -7.65 8.79 -4.37
CA HIS A 79 -8.07 9.35 -5.67
C HIS A 79 -7.13 10.42 -6.20
N SER A 80 -6.09 10.79 -5.45
CA SER A 80 -5.08 11.75 -5.92
C SER A 80 -4.34 11.19 -7.14
N GLU A 81 -4.00 12.06 -8.08
CA GLU A 81 -3.21 11.73 -9.27
C GLU A 81 -1.79 11.26 -8.95
N TYR A 82 -1.28 11.65 -7.79
CA TYR A 82 0.04 11.28 -7.29
C TYR A 82 0.01 10.03 -6.41
N SER A 83 -1.10 9.33 -6.34
CA SER A 83 -1.25 8.18 -5.46
C SER A 83 -1.50 6.88 -6.21
N TRP A 84 -0.93 5.82 -5.70
CA TRP A 84 -1.17 4.46 -6.16
C TRP A 84 -1.63 3.57 -5.00
N THR A 85 -2.64 2.75 -5.25
CA THR A 85 -3.22 1.89 -4.22
C THR A 85 -3.28 0.45 -4.69
N CYS A 86 -2.86 -0.45 -3.82
CA CYS A 86 -2.98 -1.90 -4.02
C CYS A 86 -3.89 -2.51 -2.96
N PHE A 87 -4.86 -3.32 -3.40
CA PHE A 87 -5.74 -4.09 -2.52
C PHE A 87 -5.51 -5.58 -2.68
N VAL A 88 -5.43 -6.29 -1.57
CA VAL A 88 -5.45 -7.75 -1.51
C VAL A 88 -6.80 -8.17 -0.95
N THR A 89 -7.55 -8.95 -1.71
CA THR A 89 -8.90 -9.38 -1.32
C THR A 89 -9.04 -10.89 -1.35
N SER A 90 -10.04 -11.41 -0.66
CA SER A 90 -10.53 -12.77 -0.84
C SER A 90 -12.00 -12.73 -1.25
N PRO A 91 -12.47 -13.67 -2.10
CA PRO A 91 -13.89 -13.81 -2.34
C PRO A 91 -14.60 -14.11 -1.01
N ALA A 92 -15.69 -13.39 -0.73
CA ALA A 92 -16.58 -13.73 0.38
C ALA A 92 -17.75 -14.57 -0.10
N ASN A 93 -18.33 -14.16 -1.23
CA ASN A 93 -19.36 -14.86 -2.03
C ASN A 93 -19.10 -14.47 -3.48
N ASN A 94 -19.92 -14.94 -4.41
CA ASN A 94 -19.73 -14.68 -5.86
C ASN A 94 -19.70 -13.19 -6.24
N PHE A 95 -20.19 -12.29 -5.38
CA PHE A 95 -20.31 -10.85 -5.67
C PHE A 95 -19.58 -9.93 -4.67
N VAL A 96 -19.06 -10.46 -3.58
CA VAL A 96 -18.48 -9.63 -2.50
C VAL A 96 -17.02 -9.99 -2.27
N HIS A 97 -16.16 -8.99 -2.35
CA HIS A 97 -14.74 -9.12 -2.01
C HIS A 97 -14.47 -8.58 -0.60
N GLN A 98 -13.79 -9.39 0.21
CA GLN A 98 -13.33 -8.96 1.53
C GLN A 98 -11.87 -8.51 1.46
N LEU A 99 -11.60 -7.29 1.88
CA LEU A 99 -10.24 -6.78 2.00
C LEU A 99 -9.46 -7.61 3.02
N GLN A 100 -8.30 -8.08 2.64
CA GLN A 100 -7.34 -8.76 3.51
C GLN A 100 -6.16 -7.85 3.86
N GLY A 101 -5.77 -6.98 2.92
CA GLY A 101 -4.75 -5.97 3.12
C GLY A 101 -4.79 -4.91 2.03
N PHE A 102 -4.17 -3.77 2.31
CA PHE A 102 -4.00 -2.69 1.34
C PHE A 102 -2.68 -1.95 1.57
N LEU A 103 -2.25 -1.26 0.53
CA LEU A 103 -1.13 -0.34 0.56
C LEU A 103 -1.51 0.89 -0.25
N LEU A 104 -1.19 2.07 0.27
CA LEU A 104 -1.34 3.35 -0.39
C LEU A 104 0.03 4.02 -0.48
N LEU A 105 0.46 4.31 -1.69
CA LEU A 105 1.64 5.11 -2.00
C LEU A 105 1.25 6.51 -2.45
N ARG A 106 2.12 7.46 -2.19
CA ARG A 106 2.16 8.76 -2.83
C ARG A 106 3.50 8.90 -3.53
N VAL A 107 3.50 9.43 -4.75
CA VAL A 107 4.71 9.75 -5.50
C VAL A 107 4.97 11.24 -5.38
N ILE A 108 6.19 11.61 -5.03
CA ILE A 108 6.67 12.98 -4.96
C ILE A 108 7.99 12.98 -5.71
N GLU A 109 8.04 13.71 -6.84
CA GLU A 109 9.20 13.72 -7.73
C GLU A 109 9.60 12.30 -8.16
N ASP A 110 10.76 11.84 -7.73
CA ASP A 110 11.33 10.53 -8.05
C ASP A 110 11.31 9.54 -6.87
N GLU A 111 10.53 9.82 -5.84
CA GLU A 111 10.38 8.98 -4.66
C GLU A 111 8.94 8.55 -4.41
N ALA A 112 8.76 7.34 -3.90
CA ALA A 112 7.47 6.87 -3.39
C ALA A 112 7.44 6.95 -1.86
N GLU A 113 6.34 7.41 -1.30
CA GLU A 113 6.09 7.37 0.15
C GLU A 113 4.95 6.41 0.47
N ILE A 114 5.18 5.43 1.34
CA ILE A 114 4.10 4.61 1.88
C ILE A 114 3.30 5.45 2.87
N LEU A 115 2.16 5.94 2.42
CA LEU A 115 1.24 6.70 3.27
C LEU A 115 0.49 5.81 4.26
N SER A 116 0.09 4.63 3.82
CA SER A 116 -0.60 3.67 4.68
C SER A 116 -0.45 2.25 4.16
N ILE A 117 -0.27 1.30 5.06
CA ILE A 117 -0.32 -0.13 4.79
C ILE A 117 -1.07 -0.81 5.92
N GLY A 118 -1.95 -1.72 5.59
CA GLY A 118 -2.73 -2.46 6.57
C GLY A 118 -2.97 -3.90 6.15
N VAL A 119 -2.86 -4.83 7.11
CA VAL A 119 -3.20 -6.24 6.93
C VAL A 119 -4.15 -6.66 8.04
N LYS A 120 -5.27 -7.27 7.67
CA LYS A 120 -6.29 -7.74 8.60
C LYS A 120 -5.69 -8.72 9.64
N LYS A 121 -5.94 -8.47 10.91
CA LYS A 121 -5.29 -9.19 12.03
C LYS A 121 -5.29 -10.72 11.85
N ARG A 122 -6.43 -11.28 11.45
CA ARG A 122 -6.64 -12.74 11.30
C ARG A 122 -5.83 -13.38 10.16
N VAL A 123 -5.30 -12.57 9.22
CA VAL A 123 -4.52 -13.07 8.06
C VAL A 123 -3.09 -12.53 8.03
N ARG A 124 -2.64 -11.94 9.14
CA ARG A 124 -1.23 -11.57 9.29
C ARG A 124 -0.36 -12.82 9.29
N ARG A 125 0.92 -12.66 8.98
CA ARG A 125 1.92 -13.75 8.87
C ARG A 125 1.66 -14.73 7.71
N ASN A 126 0.76 -14.41 6.78
CA ASN A 126 0.48 -15.20 5.59
C ASN A 126 1.06 -14.55 4.31
N GLY A 127 2.16 -13.79 4.41
CA GLY A 127 2.84 -13.20 3.26
C GLY A 127 2.17 -11.95 2.65
N ILE A 128 0.98 -11.53 3.12
CA ILE A 128 0.24 -10.41 2.51
C ILE A 128 1.02 -9.09 2.62
N GLY A 129 1.66 -8.81 3.75
CA GLY A 129 2.47 -7.61 3.91
C GLY A 129 3.68 -7.62 2.99
N GLU A 130 4.36 -8.75 2.87
CA GLU A 130 5.49 -8.96 1.96
C GLU A 130 5.07 -8.74 0.50
N TYR A 131 3.94 -9.33 0.10
CA TYR A 131 3.36 -9.13 -1.21
C TYR A 131 3.09 -7.64 -1.51
N LEU A 132 2.49 -6.90 -0.57
CA LEU A 132 2.20 -5.48 -0.73
C LEU A 132 3.47 -4.66 -0.94
N ILE A 133 4.53 -4.92 -0.16
CA ILE A 133 5.83 -4.25 -0.33
C ILE A 133 6.47 -4.63 -1.67
N GLU A 134 6.38 -5.88 -2.08
CA GLU A 134 6.87 -6.33 -3.38
C GLU A 134 6.14 -5.61 -4.54
N GLN A 135 4.81 -5.40 -4.42
CA GLN A 135 4.07 -4.60 -5.41
C GLN A 135 4.52 -3.13 -5.41
N ALA A 136 4.84 -2.56 -4.23
CA ALA A 136 5.41 -1.21 -4.14
C ALA A 136 6.76 -1.12 -4.86
N LYS A 137 7.67 -2.08 -4.64
CA LYS A 137 8.97 -2.16 -5.33
C LYS A 137 8.78 -2.21 -6.84
N ARG A 138 7.93 -3.11 -7.32
CA ARG A 138 7.64 -3.25 -8.77
C ARG A 138 7.07 -1.98 -9.37
N PHE A 139 6.13 -1.34 -8.67
CA PHE A 139 5.60 -0.05 -9.07
C PHE A 139 6.72 0.99 -9.18
N SER A 140 7.57 1.11 -8.17
CA SER A 140 8.68 2.08 -8.14
C SER A 140 9.70 1.82 -9.25
N THR A 141 10.11 0.58 -9.48
CA THR A 141 11.01 0.22 -10.60
C THR A 141 10.39 0.57 -11.96
N LEU A 142 9.10 0.26 -12.16
CA LEU A 142 8.41 0.56 -13.42
C LEU A 142 8.35 2.06 -13.71
N HIS A 143 8.17 2.87 -12.66
CA HIS A 143 8.08 4.32 -12.74
C HIS A 143 9.43 5.02 -12.60
N GLN A 144 10.53 4.24 -12.55
CA GLN A 144 11.90 4.75 -12.43
C GLN A 144 12.10 5.63 -11.18
N LEU A 145 11.37 5.31 -10.10
CA LEU A 145 11.54 5.98 -8.83
C LEU A 145 12.82 5.49 -8.15
N LYS A 146 13.53 6.40 -7.49
CA LYS A 146 14.82 6.12 -6.85
C LYS A 146 14.68 5.40 -5.52
N SER A 147 13.57 5.63 -4.82
CA SER A 147 13.39 5.09 -3.47
C SER A 147 11.94 4.95 -3.04
N ILE A 148 11.77 4.17 -1.95
CA ILE A 148 10.52 4.11 -1.20
C ILE A 148 10.82 4.56 0.23
N LEU A 149 10.07 5.57 0.70
CA LEU A 149 10.12 6.11 2.05
C LEU A 149 8.92 5.65 2.87
N LEU A 150 9.08 5.59 4.17
CA LEU A 150 7.98 5.44 5.12
C LEU A 150 8.32 6.03 6.49
N GLU A 151 7.28 6.31 7.25
CA GLU A 151 7.38 6.66 8.66
C GLU A 151 6.65 5.62 9.52
N VAL A 152 7.30 5.16 10.56
CA VAL A 152 6.74 4.18 11.48
C VAL A 152 6.97 4.59 12.93
N ALA A 153 5.95 4.44 13.79
CA ALA A 153 6.11 4.73 15.21
C ALA A 153 7.23 3.86 15.81
N GLU A 154 8.18 4.48 16.50
CA GLU A 154 9.31 3.80 17.16
C GLU A 154 8.84 2.66 18.07
N THR A 155 7.69 2.85 18.71
CA THR A 155 7.06 1.85 19.58
C THR A 155 6.43 0.67 18.84
N ASN A 156 6.23 0.77 17.52
CA ASN A 156 5.70 -0.33 16.70
C ASN A 156 6.81 -1.29 16.27
N ARG A 157 7.42 -1.97 17.25
CA ARG A 157 8.56 -2.88 17.04
C ARG A 157 8.29 -3.95 15.98
N ASN A 158 7.06 -4.44 15.89
CA ASN A 158 6.67 -5.44 14.88
C ASN A 158 6.75 -4.89 13.45
N ALA A 159 6.27 -3.67 13.23
CA ALA A 159 6.35 -3.04 11.91
C ALA A 159 7.80 -2.65 11.56
N VAL A 160 8.55 -2.10 12.52
CA VAL A 160 9.98 -1.79 12.32
C VAL A 160 10.76 -3.05 11.92
N GLY A 161 10.56 -4.16 12.64
CA GLY A 161 11.20 -5.44 12.32
C GLY A 161 10.76 -5.99 10.96
N PHE A 162 9.51 -5.82 10.60
CA PHE A 162 8.97 -6.19 9.29
C PHE A 162 9.64 -5.40 8.17
N TYR A 163 9.71 -4.07 8.27
CA TYR A 163 10.33 -3.23 7.22
C TYR A 163 11.82 -3.49 7.07
N LYS A 164 12.55 -3.69 8.19
CA LYS A 164 13.96 -4.11 8.14
C LYS A 164 14.15 -5.40 7.33
N LYS A 165 13.28 -6.40 7.52
CA LYS A 165 13.31 -7.66 6.75
C LYS A 165 12.99 -7.45 5.27
N GLN A 166 12.26 -6.38 4.92
CA GLN A 166 11.98 -6.02 3.53
C GLN A 166 13.11 -5.19 2.87
N GLY A 167 14.18 -4.92 3.60
CA GLY A 167 15.34 -4.18 3.12
C GLY A 167 15.32 -2.68 3.43
N PHE A 168 14.32 -2.18 4.16
CA PHE A 168 14.30 -0.79 4.57
C PHE A 168 15.38 -0.47 5.62
N LEU A 169 16.10 0.61 5.41
CA LEU A 169 17.11 1.15 6.30
C LEU A 169 16.53 2.33 7.09
N LYS A 170 16.90 2.45 8.35
CA LYS A 170 16.58 3.63 9.14
C LYS A 170 17.51 4.77 8.71
N ILE A 171 16.94 5.90 8.31
CA ILE A 171 17.69 7.10 7.89
C ILE A 171 17.49 8.30 8.83
N GLY A 172 16.49 8.25 9.71
CA GLY A 172 16.25 9.38 10.61
C GLY A 172 15.21 9.06 11.67
N ILE A 173 14.99 10.07 12.53
CA ILE A 173 13.95 10.08 13.55
C ILE A 173 13.29 11.45 13.52
N ARG A 174 11.96 11.47 13.53
CA ARG A 174 11.16 12.67 13.83
C ARG A 174 10.73 12.62 15.28
N ASN A 175 11.26 13.50 16.09
CA ASN A 175 10.92 13.58 17.50
C ASN A 175 9.49 14.10 17.69
N ASN A 176 8.78 13.52 18.66
CA ASN A 176 7.44 13.95 19.06
C ASN A 176 6.40 13.98 17.92
N TYR A 177 6.56 13.15 16.91
CA TYR A 177 5.78 13.18 15.68
C TYR A 177 4.36 12.61 15.86
N TYR A 178 4.22 11.51 16.59
CA TYR A 178 2.93 10.92 16.89
C TYR A 178 2.34 11.51 18.17
N VAL A 179 1.16 12.13 18.07
CA VAL A 179 0.42 12.62 19.22
C VAL A 179 -0.72 11.63 19.49
N PHE A 180 -0.60 10.85 20.56
CA PHE A 180 -1.69 10.02 21.04
C PHE A 180 -2.54 10.79 22.06
N SER A 181 -3.79 10.38 22.27
CA SER A 181 -4.71 11.00 23.20
C SER A 181 -4.00 11.31 24.56
N GLY A 182 -3.94 12.58 24.92
CA GLY A 182 -3.16 13.05 26.06
C GLY A 182 -1.78 13.58 25.65
N LYS A 183 -0.93 13.90 26.61
CA LYS A 183 0.40 14.52 26.41
C LYS A 183 1.48 13.55 25.88
N ASN A 184 1.14 12.30 25.57
CA ASN A 184 2.11 11.30 25.17
C ASN A 184 2.48 11.44 23.69
N LYS A 185 3.60 12.10 23.44
CA LYS A 185 4.22 12.19 22.12
C LYS A 185 5.15 11.00 21.89
N LYS A 186 5.23 10.49 20.66
CA LYS A 186 6.14 9.41 20.28
C LYS A 186 6.89 9.76 19.03
N ASN A 187 8.11 9.25 18.92
CA ASN A 187 8.94 9.47 17.76
C ASN A 187 8.47 8.60 16.57
N ALA A 188 8.70 9.11 15.37
CA ALA A 188 8.65 8.32 14.15
C ALA A 188 10.07 7.97 13.69
N ILE A 189 10.29 6.73 13.31
CA ILE A 189 11.46 6.30 12.57
C ILE A 189 11.16 6.55 11.10
N ILE A 190 12.05 7.27 10.41
CA ILE A 190 12.03 7.40 8.95
C ILE A 190 12.85 6.25 8.39
N MET A 191 12.23 5.50 7.49
CA MET A 191 12.88 4.36 6.84
C MET A 191 12.86 4.53 5.32
N HIS A 192 13.92 4.10 4.69
CA HIS A 192 14.20 4.27 3.27
C HIS A 192 14.60 2.94 2.64
N LEU A 193 14.10 2.69 1.45
CA LEU A 193 14.46 1.55 0.62
C LEU A 193 14.91 2.08 -0.75
N PRO A 194 16.19 1.97 -1.11
CA PRO A 194 16.64 2.31 -2.45
C PRO A 194 16.05 1.34 -3.47
N ILE A 195 15.69 1.84 -4.64
CA ILE A 195 15.23 1.06 -5.78
C ILE A 195 16.31 1.07 -6.84
N GLU A 196 16.81 -0.10 -7.16
CA GLU A 196 17.77 -0.25 -8.27
C GLU A 196 17.03 0.03 -9.58
N THR A 197 17.40 1.12 -10.23
CA THR A 197 17.01 1.42 -11.61
C THR A 197 18.02 0.74 -12.51
N GLY A 198 17.61 -0.40 -13.08
CA GLY A 198 18.43 -1.12 -14.06
C GLY A 198 18.58 -0.35 -15.37
#